data_788a3e43d0686e14e466425ee09a621f
#
_entry.id   788a3e43d0686e14e466425ee09a621f
#
_cell.length_a   1.000
_cell.length_b   1.000
_cell.length_c   1.000
_cell.angle_alpha   90.00
_cell.angle_beta   90.00
_cell.angle_gamma   90.00
#
_symmetry.space_group_name_H-M   'P 1'
#
loop_
_entity.id
_entity.type
_entity.pdbx_description
1 polymer ?
#
loop_
_entity_poly.entity_id
_entity_poly.type
_entity_poly.pdbx_seq_one_letter_code
_entity_poly.pdbx_strand_id
1 'polypeptide(L)'
;MLQQGFKQVSPSAAAKKDAVVIGHSMGGILARLLVSETDLTQPAMQMLKNRRLERFKSDPLLQARLRLKPITNFNRAIFLAAPHKGTEFADRWFTLAARKVIRLPTAFLSAFADTLQQHEVDLKNLTKEIGHGVIQNGPSDLSKNSKFTELTEDILPVKGFKYHSIIGNNTDSTEHLLMNDDVVHYNSAHLDGAVSEKIIKGGHSIQETPEAVLELRRILRLHLQDLGLYKP
;
A
#
# COMPACT_ATOMS: atom_id res chain seq x y z
N MET A 1 -14.74 -2.45 5.69
CA MET A 1 -14.16 -2.14 7.01
C MET A 1 -13.77 -0.68 7.18
N LEU A 2 -12.82 -0.10 6.44
CA LEU A 2 -12.44 1.32 6.57
C LEU A 2 -13.65 2.26 6.42
N GLN A 3 -14.47 2.10 5.39
CA GLN A 3 -15.67 2.91 5.20
C GLN A 3 -16.71 2.72 6.32
N GLN A 4 -16.80 1.54 6.92
CA GLN A 4 -17.66 1.30 8.08
C GLN A 4 -17.11 2.01 9.33
N GLY A 5 -15.78 2.00 9.53
CA GLY A 5 -15.13 2.78 10.59
C GLY A 5 -15.44 4.26 10.47
N PHE A 6 -15.36 4.84 9.27
CA PHE A 6 -15.71 6.24 9.05
C PHE A 6 -17.20 6.57 9.30
N LYS A 7 -18.12 5.60 9.13
CA LYS A 7 -19.54 5.80 9.49
C LYS A 7 -19.75 5.96 11.00
N GLN A 8 -18.89 5.37 11.83
CA GLN A 8 -18.95 5.45 13.28
C GLN A 8 -18.34 6.74 13.85
N VAL A 9 -17.55 7.46 13.04
CA VAL A 9 -16.96 8.74 13.45
C VAL A 9 -18.03 9.82 13.40
N SER A 10 -18.04 10.72 14.42
CA SER A 10 -18.95 11.87 14.46
C SER A 10 -18.93 12.66 13.15
N PRO A 11 -20.09 13.08 12.61
CA PRO A 11 -20.15 13.90 11.41
C PRO A 11 -19.32 15.19 11.48
N SER A 12 -19.15 15.76 12.67
CA SER A 12 -18.37 16.98 12.91
C SER A 12 -16.88 16.73 13.11
N ALA A 13 -16.44 15.48 13.28
CA ALA A 13 -15.04 15.18 13.47
C ALA A 13 -14.22 15.42 12.19
N ALA A 14 -13.11 16.15 12.28
CA ALA A 14 -12.19 16.38 11.16
C ALA A 14 -11.73 15.05 10.52
N ALA A 15 -11.46 14.03 11.32
CA ALA A 15 -11.08 12.69 10.86
C ALA A 15 -12.08 12.05 9.86
N LYS A 16 -13.32 12.54 9.78
CA LYS A 16 -14.30 12.03 8.82
C LYS A 16 -14.01 12.46 7.38
N LYS A 17 -13.35 13.59 7.19
CA LYS A 17 -13.04 14.16 5.86
C LYS A 17 -11.54 14.31 5.63
N ASP A 18 -10.76 14.37 6.72
CA ASP A 18 -9.36 14.77 6.71
C ASP A 18 -8.50 13.78 7.49
N ALA A 19 -8.77 12.48 7.33
CA ALA A 19 -7.95 11.44 7.96
C ALA A 19 -6.59 11.31 7.26
N VAL A 20 -5.60 10.84 8.03
CA VAL A 20 -4.27 10.49 7.53
C VAL A 20 -4.18 8.97 7.44
N VAL A 21 -3.74 8.43 6.30
CA VAL A 21 -3.38 7.02 6.19
C VAL A 21 -1.87 6.87 6.29
N ILE A 22 -1.42 5.96 7.16
CA ILE A 22 -0.01 5.64 7.36
C ILE A 22 0.20 4.18 7.04
N GLY A 23 1.13 3.89 6.13
CA GLY A 23 1.45 2.52 5.73
C GLY A 23 2.94 2.22 5.80
N HIS A 24 3.31 1.12 6.47
CA HIS A 24 4.67 0.60 6.50
C HIS A 24 4.79 -0.61 5.59
N SER A 25 5.88 -0.71 4.83
CA SER A 25 6.16 -1.85 3.95
C SER A 25 5.01 -2.10 2.96
N MET A 26 4.49 -3.33 2.85
CA MET A 26 3.32 -3.66 2.04
C MET A 26 2.10 -2.79 2.37
N GLY A 27 1.93 -2.39 3.64
CA GLY A 27 0.87 -1.45 4.04
C GLY A 27 0.98 -0.09 3.37
N GLY A 28 2.19 0.35 2.99
CA GLY A 28 2.41 1.56 2.20
C GLY A 28 1.90 1.45 0.77
N ILE A 29 2.08 0.30 0.11
CA ILE A 29 1.50 0.03 -1.21
C ILE A 29 -0.02 0.07 -1.14
N LEU A 30 -0.60 -0.61 -0.15
CA LEU A 30 -2.06 -0.62 0.03
C LEU A 30 -2.59 0.79 0.33
N ALA A 31 -1.91 1.56 1.19
CA ALA A 31 -2.27 2.95 1.48
C ALA A 31 -2.22 3.82 0.22
N ARG A 32 -1.22 3.64 -0.65
CA ARG A 32 -1.12 4.30 -1.95
C ARG A 32 -2.33 3.98 -2.83
N LEU A 33 -2.68 2.70 -2.98
CA LEU A 33 -3.81 2.28 -3.80
C LEU A 33 -5.16 2.78 -3.26
N LEU A 34 -5.31 2.94 -1.94
CA LEU A 34 -6.52 3.50 -1.32
C LEU A 34 -6.76 4.97 -1.68
N VAL A 35 -5.73 5.69 -2.11
CA VAL A 35 -5.80 7.12 -2.44
C VAL A 35 -5.51 7.38 -3.92
N SER A 36 -5.56 6.34 -4.74
CA SER A 36 -5.33 6.39 -6.18
C SER A 36 -6.63 6.16 -6.97
N GLU A 37 -6.65 6.62 -8.21
CA GLU A 37 -7.72 6.37 -9.16
C GLU A 37 -7.13 5.76 -10.44
N THR A 38 -7.57 4.56 -10.78
CA THR A 38 -7.13 3.89 -12.03
C THR A 38 -8.07 2.75 -12.39
N ASP A 39 -8.11 2.42 -13.67
CA ASP A 39 -8.79 1.22 -14.19
C ASP A 39 -7.74 0.21 -14.65
N LEU A 40 -7.55 -0.84 -13.85
CA LEU A 40 -6.63 -1.94 -14.13
C LEU A 40 -7.26 -3.06 -14.96
N THR A 41 -8.49 -2.88 -15.46
CA THR A 41 -9.22 -3.90 -16.22
C THR A 41 -8.45 -4.31 -17.48
N GLN A 42 -8.02 -3.35 -18.29
CA GLN A 42 -7.29 -3.63 -19.53
C GLN A 42 -5.88 -4.21 -19.28
N PRO A 43 -5.03 -3.61 -18.40
CA PRO A 43 -3.75 -4.23 -18.06
C PRO A 43 -3.89 -5.67 -17.53
N ALA A 44 -4.86 -5.92 -16.65
CA ALA A 44 -5.10 -7.26 -16.13
C ALA A 44 -5.53 -8.24 -17.23
N MET A 45 -6.36 -7.81 -18.19
CA MET A 45 -6.75 -8.66 -19.32
C MET A 45 -5.56 -9.06 -20.19
N GLN A 46 -4.61 -8.17 -20.40
CA GLN A 46 -3.39 -8.48 -21.16
C GLN A 46 -2.48 -9.52 -20.48
N MET A 47 -2.51 -9.56 -19.15
CA MET A 47 -1.74 -10.53 -18.35
C MET A 47 -2.41 -11.89 -18.22
N LEU A 48 -3.71 -11.99 -18.50
CA LEU A 48 -4.49 -13.21 -18.40
C LEU A 48 -4.48 -13.97 -19.73
N LYS A 49 -4.48 -15.30 -19.66
CA LYS A 49 -4.50 -16.18 -20.86
C LYS A 49 -5.62 -17.23 -20.76
N ASN A 50 -6.12 -17.65 -21.91
CA ASN A 50 -7.03 -18.78 -22.05
C ASN A 50 -8.30 -18.67 -21.17
N ARG A 51 -8.62 -19.75 -20.46
CA ARG A 51 -9.82 -19.89 -19.63
C ARG A 51 -9.98 -18.79 -18.57
N ARG A 52 -8.85 -18.26 -18.05
CA ARG A 52 -8.86 -17.16 -17.06
C ARG A 52 -9.31 -15.84 -17.69
N LEU A 53 -8.87 -15.57 -18.90
CA LEU A 53 -9.29 -14.38 -19.65
C LEU A 53 -10.79 -14.40 -19.96
N GLU A 54 -11.32 -15.55 -20.41
CA GLU A 54 -12.74 -15.68 -20.71
C GLU A 54 -13.61 -15.52 -19.44
N ARG A 55 -13.20 -16.13 -18.32
CA ARG A 55 -13.90 -15.94 -17.05
C ARG A 55 -13.86 -14.49 -16.61
N PHE A 56 -12.71 -13.81 -16.71
CA PHE A 56 -12.56 -12.40 -16.35
C PHE A 56 -13.48 -11.51 -17.22
N LYS A 57 -13.56 -11.76 -18.52
CA LYS A 57 -14.45 -11.03 -19.43
C LYS A 57 -15.92 -11.22 -19.10
N SER A 58 -16.30 -12.40 -18.64
CA SER A 58 -17.69 -12.75 -18.31
C SER A 58 -18.14 -12.30 -16.90
N ASP A 59 -17.22 -11.82 -16.05
CA ASP A 59 -17.52 -11.46 -14.67
C ASP A 59 -17.36 -9.93 -14.43
N PRO A 60 -18.46 -9.16 -14.52
CA PRO A 60 -18.44 -7.71 -14.29
C PRO A 60 -17.99 -7.32 -12.86
N LEU A 61 -18.22 -8.21 -11.87
CA LEU A 61 -17.81 -7.94 -10.50
C LEU A 61 -16.28 -8.00 -10.35
N LEU A 62 -15.63 -8.97 -11.02
CA LEU A 62 -14.16 -9.01 -11.07
C LEU A 62 -13.59 -7.76 -11.73
N GLN A 63 -14.18 -7.32 -12.84
CA GLN A 63 -13.78 -6.09 -13.53
C GLN A 63 -13.96 -4.85 -12.63
N ALA A 64 -15.10 -4.75 -11.95
CA ALA A 64 -15.38 -3.62 -11.06
C ALA A 64 -14.37 -3.49 -9.91
N ARG A 65 -13.81 -4.61 -9.43
CA ARG A 65 -12.78 -4.63 -8.38
C ARG A 65 -11.42 -4.10 -8.82
N LEU A 66 -11.15 -4.11 -10.12
CA LEU A 66 -9.92 -3.56 -10.69
C LEU A 66 -10.04 -2.06 -11.02
N ARG A 67 -11.19 -1.47 -10.79
CA ARG A 67 -11.39 -0.02 -10.87
C ARG A 67 -11.18 0.59 -9.50
N LEU A 68 -9.98 1.09 -9.28
CA LEU A 68 -9.63 1.76 -8.04
C LEU A 68 -10.28 3.14 -8.02
N LYS A 69 -10.89 3.48 -6.89
CA LYS A 69 -11.40 4.81 -6.58
C LYS A 69 -10.87 5.26 -5.24
N PRO A 70 -10.39 6.52 -5.14
CA PRO A 70 -9.81 7.00 -3.91
C PRO A 70 -10.85 7.04 -2.78
N ILE A 71 -10.42 6.69 -1.58
CA ILE A 71 -11.21 6.91 -0.37
C ILE A 71 -11.10 8.38 0.02
N THR A 72 -12.15 9.14 -0.23
CA THR A 72 -12.20 10.60 -0.08
C THR A 72 -12.13 11.08 1.38
N ASN A 73 -12.18 10.16 2.35
CA ASN A 73 -11.96 10.46 3.76
C ASN A 73 -10.50 10.76 4.09
N PHE A 74 -9.55 10.30 3.26
CA PHE A 74 -8.14 10.58 3.44
C PHE A 74 -7.75 11.87 2.72
N ASN A 75 -6.98 12.71 3.41
CA ASN A 75 -6.44 13.96 2.89
C ASN A 75 -4.90 13.94 2.86
N ARG A 76 -4.29 12.97 3.51
CA ARG A 76 -2.85 12.79 3.54
C ARG A 76 -2.46 11.33 3.67
N ALA A 77 -1.32 10.96 3.07
CA ALA A 77 -0.72 9.65 3.26
C ALA A 77 0.74 9.77 3.69
N ILE A 78 1.22 8.78 4.46
CA ILE A 78 2.62 8.65 4.82
C ILE A 78 3.04 7.21 4.55
N PHE A 79 4.05 7.03 3.71
CA PHE A 79 4.60 5.75 3.32
C PHE A 79 5.95 5.54 3.99
N LEU A 80 6.08 4.47 4.80
CA LEU A 80 7.32 4.13 5.47
C LEU A 80 7.90 2.85 4.87
N ALA A 81 9.13 2.91 4.38
CA ALA A 81 9.84 1.76 3.81
C ALA A 81 8.96 0.93 2.84
N ALA A 82 8.13 1.60 2.03
CA ALA A 82 7.15 0.94 1.18
C ALA A 82 7.77 0.55 -0.17
N PRO A 83 7.74 -0.74 -0.56
CA PRO A 83 8.30 -1.21 -1.82
C PRO A 83 7.33 -0.96 -2.99
N HIS A 84 7.15 0.29 -3.39
CA HIS A 84 6.17 0.70 -4.42
C HIS A 84 6.42 0.05 -5.78
N LYS A 85 7.67 -0.27 -6.09
CA LYS A 85 8.11 -0.96 -7.33
C LYS A 85 8.62 -2.38 -7.03
N GLY A 86 8.15 -2.97 -5.93
CA GLY A 86 8.54 -4.30 -5.50
C GLY A 86 9.93 -4.39 -4.88
N THR A 87 10.34 -5.59 -4.51
CA THR A 87 11.66 -5.88 -3.94
C THR A 87 12.23 -7.18 -4.49
N GLU A 88 13.54 -7.23 -4.66
CA GLU A 88 14.28 -8.44 -5.01
C GLU A 88 14.41 -9.40 -3.80
N PHE A 89 14.20 -8.88 -2.61
CA PHE A 89 14.31 -9.63 -1.35
C PHE A 89 12.97 -10.14 -0.81
N ALA A 90 11.94 -10.22 -1.65
CA ALA A 90 10.61 -10.69 -1.24
C ALA A 90 10.67 -12.03 -0.49
N ASP A 91 11.49 -12.98 -0.95
CA ASP A 91 11.66 -14.29 -0.32
C ASP A 91 12.43 -14.21 1.02
N ARG A 92 13.41 -13.30 1.14
CA ARG A 92 14.14 -13.05 2.38
C ARG A 92 13.26 -12.35 3.41
N TRP A 93 12.45 -11.39 2.97
CA TRP A 93 11.51 -10.70 3.84
C TRP A 93 10.49 -11.67 4.44
N PHE A 94 10.03 -12.67 3.67
CA PHE A 94 9.15 -13.72 4.16
C PHE A 94 9.78 -14.49 5.33
N THR A 95 11.05 -14.84 5.24
CA THR A 95 11.76 -15.52 6.33
C THR A 95 12.00 -14.63 7.55
N LEU A 96 12.22 -13.34 7.36
CA LEU A 96 12.36 -12.37 8.45
C LEU A 96 11.02 -12.03 9.10
N ALA A 97 9.96 -11.86 8.31
CA ALA A 97 8.60 -11.64 8.81
C ALA A 97 8.03 -12.88 9.52
N ALA A 98 8.33 -14.09 9.02
CA ALA A 98 7.95 -15.34 9.68
C ALA A 98 8.68 -15.54 11.03
N ARG A 99 9.90 -15.02 11.16
CA ARG A 99 10.65 -15.06 12.44
C ARG A 99 10.14 -14.04 13.47
N LYS A 100 9.61 -12.90 13.04
CA LYS A 100 9.00 -11.87 13.90
C LYS A 100 7.48 -11.91 13.80
N VAL A 101 6.83 -13.04 13.88
CA VAL A 101 5.37 -13.22 13.95
C VAL A 101 4.61 -11.88 13.67
N ILE A 102 4.75 -11.32 12.48
CA ILE A 102 3.83 -10.28 12.03
C ILE A 102 2.55 -11.04 11.71
N ARG A 103 1.73 -11.24 12.72
CA ARG A 103 0.33 -11.58 12.53
C ARG A 103 -0.27 -10.36 11.83
N LEU A 104 -0.36 -10.41 10.51
CA LEU A 104 -1.32 -9.55 9.81
C LEU A 104 -2.64 -9.76 10.54
N PRO A 105 -3.27 -8.72 11.09
CA PRO A 105 -4.55 -8.89 11.76
C PRO A 105 -5.45 -9.65 10.80
N THR A 106 -5.96 -10.80 11.25
CA THR A 106 -6.95 -11.59 10.48
C THR A 106 -8.11 -10.71 10.01
N ALA A 107 -8.40 -9.65 10.75
CA ALA A 107 -9.29 -8.57 10.37
C ALA A 107 -8.87 -7.82 9.08
N PHE A 108 -7.60 -7.77 8.70
CA PHE A 108 -7.17 -7.11 7.46
C PHE A 108 -7.31 -8.06 6.27
N LEU A 109 -6.98 -9.34 6.46
CA LEU A 109 -7.23 -10.39 5.46
C LEU A 109 -8.73 -10.62 5.30
N SER A 110 -9.52 -10.57 6.37
CA SER A 110 -10.98 -10.67 6.30
C SER A 110 -11.61 -9.42 5.69
N ALA A 111 -11.09 -8.21 5.90
CA ALA A 111 -11.62 -7.02 5.24
C ALA A 111 -11.43 -7.04 3.72
N PHE A 112 -10.34 -7.60 3.25
CA PHE A 112 -10.14 -7.86 1.83
C PHE A 112 -11.03 -9.03 1.38
N ALA A 113 -11.17 -10.06 2.22
CA ALA A 113 -12.05 -11.21 2.01
C ALA A 113 -13.54 -10.85 2.13
N ASP A 114 -13.95 -10.01 3.11
CA ASP A 114 -15.35 -9.61 3.32
C ASP A 114 -15.87 -8.67 2.22
N THR A 115 -14.98 -7.91 1.57
CA THR A 115 -15.33 -7.25 0.31
C THR A 115 -15.58 -8.28 -0.79
N LEU A 116 -15.05 -9.49 -0.64
CA LEU A 116 -15.25 -10.65 -1.51
C LEU A 116 -16.42 -11.57 -1.05
N GLN A 117 -16.80 -11.53 0.24
CA GLN A 117 -17.78 -12.45 0.85
C GLN A 117 -19.23 -11.97 0.82
N GLN A 118 -19.54 -10.76 0.39
CA GLN A 118 -20.95 -10.31 0.26
C GLN A 118 -21.74 -11.04 -0.86
N HIS A 119 -21.10 -11.91 -1.60
CA HIS A 119 -21.78 -12.87 -2.48
C HIS A 119 -21.10 -14.22 -2.30
N GLU A 120 -21.87 -15.25 -1.98
CA GLU A 120 -21.50 -16.67 -1.80
C GLU A 120 -20.61 -17.24 -2.92
N VAL A 121 -19.38 -16.77 -3.02
CA VAL A 121 -18.37 -17.32 -3.91
C VAL A 121 -17.37 -18.04 -3.01
N ASP A 122 -17.28 -19.34 -3.21
CA ASP A 122 -16.35 -20.23 -2.50
C ASP A 122 -14.91 -19.67 -2.55
N LEU A 123 -14.54 -18.98 -1.47
CA LEU A 123 -13.24 -18.31 -1.31
C LEU A 123 -12.05 -19.27 -1.47
N LYS A 124 -12.23 -20.56 -1.13
CA LYS A 124 -11.18 -21.57 -1.29
C LYS A 124 -10.90 -21.85 -2.77
N ASN A 125 -11.89 -21.80 -3.62
CA ASN A 125 -11.72 -21.96 -5.05
C ASN A 125 -11.27 -20.65 -5.73
N LEU A 126 -11.74 -19.50 -5.25
CA LEU A 126 -11.34 -18.21 -5.80
C LEU A 126 -9.87 -17.89 -5.47
N THR A 127 -9.41 -18.13 -4.23
CA THR A 127 -7.98 -17.98 -3.85
C THR A 127 -7.09 -19.00 -4.56
N LYS A 128 -7.58 -20.21 -4.84
CA LYS A 128 -6.84 -21.23 -5.62
C LYS A 128 -6.75 -20.87 -7.10
N GLU A 129 -7.77 -20.27 -7.67
CA GLU A 129 -7.83 -20.00 -9.12
C GLU A 129 -7.34 -18.58 -9.49
N ILE A 130 -7.58 -17.57 -8.66
CA ILE A 130 -7.04 -16.21 -8.84
C ILE A 130 -5.65 -16.10 -8.20
N GLY A 131 -5.43 -16.76 -7.06
CA GLY A 131 -4.19 -16.75 -6.31
C GLY A 131 -2.98 -17.26 -7.10
N HIS A 132 -3.16 -18.22 -7.99
CA HIS A 132 -2.09 -18.66 -8.90
C HIS A 132 -1.89 -17.75 -10.12
N GLY A 133 -2.64 -16.68 -10.27
CA GLY A 133 -2.61 -15.81 -11.43
C GLY A 133 -2.15 -14.37 -11.19
N VAL A 134 -2.66 -13.70 -10.18
CA VAL A 134 -2.42 -12.27 -9.94
C VAL A 134 -2.01 -11.96 -8.51
N ILE A 135 -2.58 -12.65 -7.53
CA ILE A 135 -2.25 -12.50 -6.10
C ILE A 135 -1.89 -13.90 -5.58
N GLN A 136 -0.63 -14.13 -5.24
CA GLN A 136 -0.20 -15.48 -4.87
C GLN A 136 -0.20 -15.72 -3.36
N ASN A 137 0.53 -14.96 -2.56
CA ASN A 137 0.60 -15.11 -1.11
C ASN A 137 1.30 -13.88 -0.51
N GLY A 138 0.62 -12.78 -0.28
CA GLY A 138 1.15 -11.61 0.41
C GLY A 138 2.62 -11.22 0.12
N PRO A 139 3.62 -11.91 0.68
CA PRO A 139 5.03 -11.57 0.46
C PRO A 139 5.55 -11.81 -0.96
N SER A 140 5.09 -12.85 -1.64
CA SER A 140 5.50 -13.12 -3.05
C SER A 140 4.94 -12.08 -4.02
N ASP A 141 3.84 -11.41 -3.64
CA ASP A 141 3.27 -10.30 -4.43
C ASP A 141 4.14 -9.04 -4.38
N LEU A 142 5.04 -8.93 -3.39
CA LEU A 142 6.02 -7.84 -3.30
C LEU A 142 7.26 -8.05 -4.17
N SER A 143 7.42 -9.22 -4.79
CA SER A 143 8.51 -9.45 -5.74
C SER A 143 8.40 -8.46 -6.90
N LYS A 144 9.55 -7.91 -7.35
CA LYS A 144 9.62 -7.08 -8.56
C LYS A 144 9.04 -7.78 -9.79
N ASN A 145 9.11 -9.10 -9.84
CA ASN A 145 8.62 -9.90 -10.95
C ASN A 145 7.17 -10.37 -10.75
N SER A 146 6.47 -9.89 -9.72
CA SER A 146 5.07 -10.27 -9.51
C SER A 146 4.16 -9.50 -10.44
N LYS A 147 3.08 -10.15 -10.89
CA LYS A 147 2.05 -9.50 -11.69
C LYS A 147 1.34 -8.38 -10.94
N PHE A 148 1.30 -8.46 -9.62
CA PHE A 148 0.75 -7.41 -8.78
C PHE A 148 1.63 -6.15 -8.82
N THR A 149 2.95 -6.31 -8.69
CA THR A 149 3.88 -5.19 -8.82
C THR A 149 3.79 -4.57 -10.21
N GLU A 150 3.89 -5.38 -11.28
CA GLU A 150 3.78 -4.95 -12.68
C GLU A 150 2.48 -4.16 -12.94
N LEU A 151 1.36 -4.57 -12.33
CA LEU A 151 0.07 -3.88 -12.46
C LEU A 151 0.00 -2.58 -11.67
N THR A 152 0.79 -2.42 -10.62
CA THR A 152 0.57 -1.34 -9.65
C THR A 152 1.73 -0.37 -9.49
N GLU A 153 2.93 -0.67 -10.00
CA GLU A 153 4.15 0.12 -9.74
C GLU A 153 4.06 1.58 -10.23
N ASP A 154 3.36 1.82 -11.33
CA ASP A 154 3.20 3.15 -11.92
C ASP A 154 1.97 3.92 -11.40
N ILE A 155 1.19 3.32 -10.49
CA ILE A 155 0.01 4.00 -9.94
C ILE A 155 0.45 5.02 -8.91
N LEU A 156 0.11 6.28 -9.14
CA LEU A 156 0.32 7.38 -8.20
C LEU A 156 -0.98 7.74 -7.45
N PRO A 157 -0.88 8.36 -6.27
CA PRO A 157 -2.02 9.02 -5.64
C PRO A 157 -2.70 10.00 -6.60
N VAL A 158 -4.00 10.24 -6.42
CA VAL A 158 -4.73 11.19 -7.27
C VAL A 158 -4.06 12.57 -7.28
N LYS A 159 -4.13 13.26 -8.41
CA LYS A 159 -3.49 14.56 -8.59
C LYS A 159 -3.87 15.54 -7.46
N GLY A 160 -2.88 16.16 -6.86
CA GLY A 160 -3.04 17.11 -5.76
C GLY A 160 -3.19 16.48 -4.37
N PHE A 161 -3.20 15.15 -4.27
CA PHE A 161 -3.21 14.48 -2.98
C PHE A 161 -1.84 14.61 -2.29
N LYS A 162 -1.84 14.96 -1.00
CA LYS A 162 -0.61 15.18 -0.22
C LYS A 162 -0.09 13.86 0.33
N TYR A 163 1.13 13.47 -0.02
CA TYR A 163 1.78 12.30 0.55
C TYR A 163 3.25 12.53 0.84
N HIS A 164 3.80 11.72 1.73
CA HIS A 164 5.17 11.80 2.22
C HIS A 164 5.79 10.41 2.21
N SER A 165 7.09 10.35 1.93
CA SER A 165 7.88 9.12 2.00
C SER A 165 8.91 9.20 3.13
N ILE A 166 9.02 8.13 3.92
CA ILE A 166 10.08 7.92 4.89
C ILE A 166 10.80 6.64 4.48
N ILE A 167 12.06 6.78 4.06
CA ILE A 167 12.84 5.71 3.43
C ILE A 167 13.97 5.30 4.36
N GLY A 168 14.14 3.99 4.56
CA GLY A 168 15.27 3.44 5.32
C GLY A 168 16.51 3.33 4.45
N ASN A 169 17.67 3.63 5.03
CA ASN A 169 18.97 3.37 4.44
C ASN A 169 19.89 2.73 5.49
N ASN A 170 20.11 1.42 5.37
CA ASN A 170 21.02 0.69 6.24
C ASN A 170 22.46 0.65 5.68
N THR A 171 22.67 1.17 4.49
CA THR A 171 24.01 1.30 3.88
C THR A 171 24.71 2.56 4.36
N ASP A 172 26.03 2.65 4.11
CA ASP A 172 26.80 3.89 4.36
C ASP A 172 26.85 4.79 3.12
N SER A 173 26.15 4.40 2.04
CA SER A 173 26.13 5.17 0.79
C SER A 173 25.25 6.39 0.90
N THR A 174 25.68 7.47 0.25
CA THR A 174 24.93 8.68 -0.03
C THR A 174 24.31 8.67 -1.43
N GLU A 175 24.68 7.71 -2.27
CA GLU A 175 24.15 7.53 -3.62
C GLU A 175 22.82 6.79 -3.58
N HIS A 176 21.73 7.39 -4.04
CA HIS A 176 20.39 6.83 -4.01
C HIS A 176 20.29 5.43 -4.62
N LEU A 177 21.03 5.17 -5.70
CA LEU A 177 21.03 3.86 -6.37
C LEU A 177 21.56 2.72 -5.49
N LEU A 178 22.41 3.02 -4.52
CA LEU A 178 23.02 2.05 -3.62
C LEU A 178 22.29 1.96 -2.27
N MET A 179 21.40 2.91 -1.97
CA MET A 179 20.67 2.91 -0.70
C MET A 179 19.61 1.81 -0.66
N ASN A 180 19.55 1.12 0.47
CA ASN A 180 18.49 0.19 0.81
C ASN A 180 18.39 -0.01 2.33
N ASP A 181 17.28 -0.55 2.78
CA ASP A 181 16.99 -0.87 4.18
C ASP A 181 17.12 -2.38 4.48
N ASP A 182 17.95 -3.11 3.72
CA ASP A 182 18.12 -4.57 3.70
C ASP A 182 16.97 -5.34 3.00
N VAL A 183 15.87 -4.69 2.68
CA VAL A 183 14.69 -5.28 2.03
C VAL A 183 14.25 -4.47 0.82
N VAL A 184 14.19 -3.15 0.94
CA VAL A 184 13.66 -2.24 -0.07
C VAL A 184 14.76 -1.29 -0.52
N HIS A 185 15.04 -1.26 -1.82
CA HIS A 185 15.92 -0.27 -2.42
C HIS A 185 15.25 1.10 -2.49
N TYR A 186 16.05 2.17 -2.40
CA TYR A 186 15.58 3.55 -2.53
C TYR A 186 14.67 3.74 -3.75
N ASN A 187 15.08 3.27 -4.93
CA ASN A 187 14.31 3.43 -6.16
C ASN A 187 12.92 2.78 -6.10
N SER A 188 12.75 1.76 -5.27
CA SER A 188 11.44 1.14 -5.04
C SER A 188 10.61 1.90 -4.00
N ALA A 189 11.25 2.50 -3.00
CA ALA A 189 10.57 3.26 -1.95
C ALA A 189 10.27 4.71 -2.36
N HIS A 190 11.06 5.26 -3.28
CA HIS A 190 10.85 6.58 -3.84
C HIS A 190 9.58 6.65 -4.69
N LEU A 191 8.80 7.69 -4.46
CA LEU A 191 7.57 7.95 -5.20
C LEU A 191 7.51 9.41 -5.62
N ASP A 192 7.49 9.66 -6.94
CA ASP A 192 7.48 11.00 -7.52
C ASP A 192 6.29 11.82 -7.02
N GLY A 193 6.51 13.10 -6.77
CA GLY A 193 5.47 14.03 -6.34
C GLY A 193 5.18 14.05 -4.83
N ALA A 194 5.97 13.36 -4.01
CA ALA A 194 5.88 13.45 -2.57
C ALA A 194 6.11 14.90 -2.07
N VAL A 195 5.28 15.37 -1.14
CA VAL A 195 5.44 16.69 -0.49
C VAL A 195 6.75 16.77 0.29
N SER A 196 7.15 15.67 0.91
CA SER A 196 8.47 15.50 1.49
C SER A 196 8.93 14.05 1.42
N GLU A 197 10.24 13.87 1.29
CA GLU A 197 10.91 12.60 1.40
C GLU A 197 11.99 12.71 2.47
N LYS A 198 12.04 11.75 3.38
CA LYS A 198 13.03 11.69 4.45
C LYS A 198 13.74 10.35 4.42
N ILE A 199 15.05 10.39 4.19
CA ILE A 199 15.91 9.21 4.31
C ILE A 199 16.40 9.13 5.76
N ILE A 200 16.29 7.95 6.35
CA ILE A 200 16.66 7.69 7.75
C ILE A 200 17.63 6.51 7.79
N LYS A 201 18.71 6.64 8.54
CA LYS A 201 19.66 5.53 8.77
C LYS A 201 18.96 4.43 9.55
N GLY A 202 18.90 3.24 8.96
CA GLY A 202 18.28 2.08 9.58
C GLY A 202 17.78 1.06 8.58
N GLY A 203 17.49 -0.14 9.09
CA GLY A 203 16.93 -1.24 8.33
C GLY A 203 15.42 -1.10 8.14
N HIS A 204 14.79 -2.16 7.61
CA HIS A 204 13.37 -2.15 7.21
C HIS A 204 12.35 -1.77 8.31
N SER A 205 12.71 -1.94 9.58
CA SER A 205 11.87 -1.55 10.73
C SER A 205 12.06 -0.08 11.14
N ILE A 206 12.26 0.83 10.20
CA ILE A 206 12.52 2.27 10.48
C ILE A 206 11.42 2.93 11.31
N GLN A 207 10.20 2.44 11.29
CA GLN A 207 9.08 2.98 12.08
C GLN A 207 9.35 2.90 13.60
N GLU A 208 10.31 2.11 14.03
CA GLU A 208 10.72 1.97 15.43
C GLU A 208 11.84 2.97 15.82
N THR A 209 12.38 3.71 14.86
CA THR A 209 13.47 4.66 15.12
C THR A 209 12.94 6.01 15.65
N PRO A 210 13.68 6.67 16.54
CA PRO A 210 13.31 8.01 17.02
C PRO A 210 13.14 9.01 15.88
N GLU A 211 13.99 8.95 14.86
CA GLU A 211 13.97 9.84 13.70
C GLU A 211 12.68 9.69 12.89
N ALA A 212 12.21 8.47 12.67
CA ALA A 212 10.95 8.23 11.99
C ALA A 212 9.76 8.72 12.81
N VAL A 213 9.78 8.52 14.13
CA VAL A 213 8.74 9.03 15.05
C VAL A 213 8.69 10.56 15.01
N LEU A 214 9.86 11.22 15.02
CA LEU A 214 9.93 12.68 14.93
C LEU A 214 9.41 13.18 13.57
N GLU A 215 9.75 12.51 12.47
CA GLU A 215 9.27 12.89 11.14
C GLU A 215 7.76 12.66 11.02
N LEU A 216 7.23 11.53 11.49
CA LEU A 216 5.78 11.29 11.57
C LEU A 216 5.08 12.41 12.34
N ARG A 217 5.62 12.78 13.51
CA ARG A 217 5.08 13.88 14.33
C ARG A 217 5.11 15.21 13.58
N ARG A 218 6.20 15.51 12.86
CA ARG A 218 6.30 16.71 12.02
C ARG A 218 5.22 16.76 10.96
N ILE A 219 5.03 15.65 10.22
CA ILE A 219 4.03 15.56 9.16
C ILE A 219 2.59 15.66 9.71
N LEU A 220 2.32 15.01 10.84
CA LEU A 220 1.00 15.08 11.48
C LEU A 220 0.69 16.50 12.01
N ARG A 221 1.69 17.20 12.55
CA ARG A 221 1.53 18.61 12.92
C ARG A 221 1.27 19.51 11.72
N LEU A 222 2.01 19.30 10.62
CA LEU A 222 1.75 19.99 9.35
C LEU A 222 0.32 19.75 8.86
N HIS A 223 -0.17 18.52 8.98
CA HIS A 223 -1.55 18.20 8.64
C HIS A 223 -2.56 18.99 9.49
N LEU A 224 -2.37 19.03 10.80
CA LEU A 224 -3.21 19.81 11.72
C LEU A 224 -3.13 21.33 11.46
N GLN A 225 -1.96 21.84 11.05
CA GLN A 225 -1.79 23.24 10.64
C GLN A 225 -2.60 23.55 9.37
N ASP A 226 -2.51 22.67 8.37
CA ASP A 226 -3.27 22.83 7.11
C ASP A 226 -4.78 22.86 7.36
N LEU A 227 -5.25 22.20 8.42
CA LEU A 227 -6.66 22.20 8.84
C LEU A 227 -7.02 23.36 9.78
N GLY A 228 -6.06 24.20 10.17
CA GLY A 228 -6.28 25.26 11.17
C GLY A 228 -6.50 24.77 12.61
N LEU A 229 -6.22 23.48 12.87
CA LEU A 229 -6.43 22.82 14.17
C LEU A 229 -5.20 22.90 15.09
N TYR A 230 -4.07 23.36 14.58
CA TYR A 230 -2.83 23.52 15.32
C TYR A 230 -2.14 24.82 14.91
N LYS A 231 -1.77 25.64 15.90
CA LYS A 231 -0.88 26.79 15.73
C LYS A 231 0.48 26.43 16.34
N PRO A 232 1.61 26.69 15.63
CA PRO A 232 2.95 26.42 16.14
C PRO A 232 3.29 27.24 17.39
#